data_a1e1ec8d37d3d99c6d3300239b2a3087
#
_entry.id   a1e1ec8d37d3d99c6d3300239b2a3087
#
_cell.length_a   1.000
_cell.length_b   1.000
_cell.length_c   1.000
_cell.angle_alpha   90.00
_cell.angle_beta   90.00
_cell.angle_gamma   90.00
#
_symmetry.space_group_name_H-M   'P 1'
#
loop_
_entity.id
_entity.type
_entity.pdbx_description
1 polymer ?
#
loop_
_entity_poly.entity_id
_entity_poly.type
_entity_poly.pdbx_seq_one_letter_code
_entity_poly.pdbx_strand_id
1 'polypeptide(L)'
;KDRKLLLLPGDGIGPEVVREVKKIIEWFNKNKSLDFKIEEGLVGGASYEKHKIPITDEVFFKALESEAVILGAVGGPKYDNLEFSKRPERALLKLRKELKLFANLRPAICFKQLLEASSLKPEIISGLDIMIVRELTGGIYFGEPRGIEPIENGERKGINTHAYTTSEIQRVARVAFDLAKKRKNKVTSCEKSNVMEAGILWREEVQALQEKEYKKVELDHMLADNCAMQLLRNPKQFDVIVTDNLFGDILSDEAAMLTGSLG
;
A
#
# COMPACT_ATOMS: atom_id res chain seq x y z
N LYS A 1 -10.03 -22.85 12.86
CA LYS A 1 -10.25 -21.39 12.81
C LYS A 1 -11.38 -21.16 11.81
N ASP A 2 -12.37 -20.43 12.24
CA ASP A 2 -13.44 -19.98 11.36
C ASP A 2 -12.83 -19.06 10.30
N ARG A 3 -12.85 -19.46 9.05
CA ARG A 3 -12.32 -18.70 7.91
C ARG A 3 -13.27 -17.56 7.55
N LYS A 4 -13.45 -16.61 8.46
CA LYS A 4 -14.31 -15.45 8.25
C LYS A 4 -13.64 -14.45 7.33
N LEU A 5 -14.34 -14.05 6.28
CA LEU A 5 -13.95 -13.00 5.35
C LEU A 5 -14.96 -11.86 5.42
N LEU A 6 -14.49 -10.65 5.66
CA LEU A 6 -15.32 -9.46 5.54
C LEU A 6 -15.13 -8.83 4.17
N LEU A 7 -16.22 -8.70 3.43
CA LEU A 7 -16.25 -7.99 2.15
C LEU A 7 -16.75 -6.56 2.38
N LEU A 8 -15.98 -5.59 1.94
CA LEU A 8 -16.28 -4.17 1.99
C LEU A 8 -16.32 -3.63 0.54
N PRO A 9 -17.44 -3.74 -0.17
CA PRO A 9 -17.53 -3.31 -1.57
C PRO A 9 -17.18 -1.84 -1.79
N GLY A 10 -17.67 -0.96 -0.92
CA GLY A 10 -17.42 0.48 -0.98
C GLY A 10 -18.18 1.18 -2.09
N ASP A 11 -17.46 2.00 -2.88
CA ASP A 11 -18.01 2.99 -3.80
C ASP A 11 -17.65 2.68 -5.27
N GLY A 12 -18.31 3.36 -6.20
CA GLY A 12 -18.00 3.34 -7.61
C GLY A 12 -17.94 1.93 -8.21
N ILE A 13 -16.78 1.53 -8.71
CA ILE A 13 -16.54 0.20 -9.31
C ILE A 13 -16.46 -0.91 -8.25
N GLY A 14 -16.28 -0.56 -6.97
CA GLY A 14 -16.05 -1.53 -5.89
C GLY A 14 -17.09 -2.64 -5.77
N PRO A 15 -18.42 -2.34 -5.77
CA PRO A 15 -19.46 -3.36 -5.72
C PRO A 15 -19.41 -4.35 -6.90
N GLU A 16 -19.05 -3.88 -8.09
CA GLU A 16 -18.92 -4.72 -9.29
C GLU A 16 -17.75 -5.70 -9.13
N VAL A 17 -16.58 -5.19 -8.74
CA VAL A 17 -15.37 -6.01 -8.53
C VAL A 17 -15.57 -7.02 -7.40
N VAL A 18 -16.12 -6.61 -6.27
CA VAL A 18 -16.32 -7.50 -5.11
C VAL A 18 -17.35 -8.60 -5.40
N ARG A 19 -18.34 -8.34 -6.24
CA ARG A 19 -19.27 -9.38 -6.71
C ARG A 19 -18.53 -10.51 -7.43
N GLU A 20 -17.54 -10.19 -8.26
CA GLU A 20 -16.74 -11.22 -8.93
C GLU A 20 -15.82 -11.97 -7.95
N VAL A 21 -15.23 -11.27 -6.98
CA VAL A 21 -14.47 -11.90 -5.89
C VAL A 21 -15.33 -12.91 -5.12
N LYS A 22 -16.59 -12.57 -4.81
CA LYS A 22 -17.53 -13.46 -4.13
C LYS A 22 -17.75 -14.76 -4.88
N LYS A 23 -17.93 -14.70 -6.20
CA LYS A 23 -18.04 -15.90 -7.06
C LYS A 23 -16.80 -16.79 -6.97
N ILE A 24 -15.61 -16.21 -6.92
CA ILE A 24 -14.35 -16.95 -6.77
C ILE A 24 -14.29 -17.64 -5.42
N ILE A 25 -14.65 -16.96 -4.33
CA ILE A 25 -14.67 -17.55 -2.98
C ILE A 25 -15.69 -18.72 -2.93
N GLU A 26 -16.88 -18.54 -3.48
CA GLU A 26 -17.90 -19.58 -3.58
C GLU A 26 -17.40 -20.80 -4.40
N TRP A 27 -16.68 -20.54 -5.49
CA TRP A 27 -16.04 -21.60 -6.28
C TRP A 27 -15.02 -22.40 -5.45
N PHE A 28 -14.18 -21.72 -4.64
CA PHE A 28 -13.22 -22.38 -3.77
C PHE A 28 -13.92 -23.21 -2.69
N ASN A 29 -14.97 -22.70 -2.07
CA ASN A 29 -15.77 -23.43 -1.09
C ASN A 29 -16.34 -24.72 -1.71
N LYS A 30 -16.92 -24.62 -2.92
CA LYS A 30 -17.52 -25.74 -3.61
C LYS A 30 -16.51 -26.78 -4.12
N ASN A 31 -15.39 -26.34 -4.70
CA ASN A 31 -14.50 -27.22 -5.47
C ASN A 31 -13.22 -27.61 -4.72
N LYS A 32 -12.88 -26.92 -3.64
CA LYS A 32 -11.66 -27.18 -2.85
C LYS A 32 -11.94 -27.51 -1.40
N SER A 33 -13.21 -27.76 -1.05
CA SER A 33 -13.66 -28.07 0.33
C SER A 33 -13.16 -27.06 1.35
N LEU A 34 -13.09 -25.79 0.96
CA LEU A 34 -12.80 -24.69 1.84
C LEU A 34 -14.13 -24.21 2.45
N ASP A 35 -14.10 -23.72 3.68
CA ASP A 35 -15.28 -23.21 4.39
C ASP A 35 -15.05 -21.74 4.75
N PHE A 36 -15.00 -20.89 3.73
CA PHE A 36 -14.97 -19.45 3.93
C PHE A 36 -16.37 -18.94 4.25
N LYS A 37 -16.51 -18.30 5.42
CA LYS A 37 -17.73 -17.60 5.83
C LYS A 37 -17.62 -16.14 5.42
N ILE A 38 -18.52 -15.70 4.55
CA ILE A 38 -18.54 -14.34 4.02
C ILE A 38 -19.50 -13.48 4.84
N GLU A 39 -19.02 -12.36 5.34
CA GLU A 39 -19.83 -11.25 5.83
C GLU A 39 -19.61 -10.02 4.94
N GLU A 40 -20.60 -9.13 4.87
CA GLU A 40 -20.51 -7.88 4.12
C GLU A 40 -20.74 -6.69 5.05
N GLY A 41 -20.12 -5.55 4.73
CA GLY A 41 -20.28 -4.29 5.45
C GLY A 41 -20.22 -3.09 4.52
N LEU A 42 -20.86 -1.99 4.94
CA LEU A 42 -20.79 -0.72 4.23
C LEU A 42 -19.53 0.04 4.66
N VAL A 43 -18.84 0.61 3.68
CA VAL A 43 -17.63 1.41 3.88
C VAL A 43 -17.60 2.57 2.87
N GLY A 44 -16.88 3.62 3.21
CA GLY A 44 -16.69 4.77 2.32
C GLY A 44 -17.95 5.61 2.17
N GLY A 45 -18.22 6.04 0.94
CA GLY A 45 -19.38 6.85 0.58
C GLY A 45 -20.69 6.10 0.79
N ALA A 46 -20.74 4.80 0.51
CA ALA A 46 -21.92 3.96 0.75
C ALA A 46 -22.32 3.94 2.23
N SER A 47 -21.34 3.88 3.15
CA SER A 47 -21.59 4.00 4.59
C SER A 47 -22.02 5.42 4.94
N TYR A 48 -21.37 6.45 4.40
CA TYR A 48 -21.70 7.84 4.65
C TYR A 48 -23.14 8.19 4.22
N GLU A 49 -23.59 7.71 3.09
CA GLU A 49 -24.96 7.96 2.62
C GLU A 49 -26.00 7.46 3.61
N LYS A 50 -25.78 6.28 4.17
CA LYS A 50 -26.70 5.62 5.09
C LYS A 50 -26.53 6.09 6.54
N HIS A 51 -25.29 6.21 7.01
CA HIS A 51 -24.96 6.38 8.43
C HIS A 51 -24.34 7.74 8.77
N LYS A 52 -24.01 8.59 7.74
CA LYS A 52 -23.33 9.89 7.88
C LYS A 52 -21.89 9.79 8.42
N ILE A 53 -21.32 8.58 8.42
CA ILE A 53 -19.93 8.29 8.77
C ILE A 53 -19.34 7.29 7.76
N PRO A 54 -18.03 7.37 7.44
CA PRO A 54 -17.43 6.54 6.40
C PRO A 54 -17.27 5.05 6.77
N ILE A 55 -17.36 4.72 8.04
CA ILE A 55 -17.41 3.32 8.56
C ILE A 55 -18.04 3.33 9.94
N THR A 56 -18.99 2.41 10.19
CA THR A 56 -19.59 2.23 11.52
C THR A 56 -18.71 1.39 12.41
N ASP A 57 -18.88 1.53 13.73
CA ASP A 57 -18.15 0.70 14.70
C ASP A 57 -18.53 -0.79 14.56
N GLU A 58 -19.77 -1.11 14.22
CA GLU A 58 -20.21 -2.48 13.95
C GLU A 58 -19.36 -3.12 12.83
N VAL A 59 -19.23 -2.44 11.70
CA VAL A 59 -18.44 -2.94 10.56
C VAL A 59 -16.95 -3.00 10.91
N PHE A 60 -16.46 -2.04 11.68
CA PHE A 60 -15.08 -2.04 12.16
C PHE A 60 -14.80 -3.23 13.09
N PHE A 61 -15.69 -3.55 14.02
CA PHE A 61 -15.54 -4.74 14.88
C PHE A 61 -15.59 -6.04 14.07
N LYS A 62 -16.43 -6.15 13.05
CA LYS A 62 -16.41 -7.29 12.12
C LYS A 62 -15.05 -7.42 11.41
N ALA A 63 -14.42 -6.30 11.06
CA ALA A 63 -13.08 -6.32 10.46
C ALA A 63 -12.01 -6.87 11.42
N LEU A 64 -12.07 -6.52 12.71
CA LEU A 64 -11.19 -7.05 13.76
C LEU A 64 -11.37 -8.56 13.98
N GLU A 65 -12.59 -9.07 13.87
CA GLU A 65 -12.91 -10.49 14.07
C GLU A 65 -12.68 -11.36 12.84
N SER A 66 -12.47 -10.75 11.69
CA SER A 66 -12.28 -11.47 10.42
C SER A 66 -10.84 -11.96 10.25
N GLU A 67 -10.66 -13.09 9.58
CA GLU A 67 -9.35 -13.61 9.16
C GLU A 67 -8.71 -12.70 8.10
N ALA A 68 -9.54 -12.18 7.19
CA ALA A 68 -9.12 -11.18 6.21
C ALA A 68 -10.28 -10.25 5.85
N VAL A 69 -9.91 -9.04 5.42
CA VAL A 69 -10.83 -8.02 4.90
C VAL A 69 -10.52 -7.80 3.42
N ILE A 70 -11.54 -7.89 2.58
CA ILE A 70 -11.45 -7.61 1.15
C ILE A 70 -12.17 -6.31 0.87
N LEU A 71 -11.42 -5.30 0.45
CA LEU A 71 -11.90 -3.97 0.13
C LEU A 71 -12.02 -3.81 -1.39
N GLY A 72 -13.15 -3.31 -1.85
CA GLY A 72 -13.33 -2.97 -3.27
C GLY A 72 -12.69 -1.62 -3.60
N ALA A 73 -13.45 -0.54 -3.48
CA ALA A 73 -12.96 0.82 -3.71
C ALA A 73 -13.68 1.81 -2.79
N VAL A 74 -13.04 2.93 -2.47
CA VAL A 74 -13.68 4.02 -1.70
C VAL A 74 -13.38 5.35 -2.36
N GLY A 75 -14.33 6.29 -2.25
CA GLY A 75 -14.20 7.63 -2.80
C GLY A 75 -14.95 7.83 -4.11
N GLY A 76 -14.80 9.04 -4.63
CA GLY A 76 -15.37 9.49 -5.89
C GLY A 76 -15.77 10.95 -5.84
N PRO A 77 -15.91 11.62 -7.03
CA PRO A 77 -16.13 13.08 -7.13
C PRO A 77 -17.32 13.59 -6.31
N LYS A 78 -18.33 12.75 -6.11
CA LYS A 78 -19.52 13.06 -5.31
C LYS A 78 -19.19 13.48 -3.87
N TYR A 79 -18.05 13.03 -3.35
CA TYR A 79 -17.66 13.19 -1.94
C TYR A 79 -16.57 14.25 -1.72
N ASP A 80 -16.06 14.89 -2.79
CA ASP A 80 -14.94 15.85 -2.71
C ASP A 80 -15.24 17.07 -1.83
N ASN A 81 -16.52 17.47 -1.77
CA ASN A 81 -16.97 18.63 -0.98
C ASN A 81 -17.31 18.28 0.48
N LEU A 82 -17.14 17.03 0.90
CA LEU A 82 -17.39 16.66 2.30
C LEU A 82 -16.30 17.22 3.20
N GLU A 83 -16.69 17.51 4.45
CA GLU A 83 -15.76 17.74 5.54
C GLU A 83 -14.72 16.62 5.61
N PHE A 84 -13.47 16.97 5.81
CA PHE A 84 -12.34 16.04 5.76
C PHE A 84 -12.53 14.78 6.62
N SER A 85 -13.12 14.93 7.81
CA SER A 85 -13.43 13.85 8.74
C SER A 85 -14.47 12.83 8.21
N LYS A 86 -15.28 13.25 7.25
CA LYS A 86 -16.40 12.47 6.68
C LYS A 86 -16.11 11.88 5.30
N ARG A 87 -14.95 12.19 4.73
CA ARG A 87 -14.57 11.67 3.41
C ARG A 87 -14.43 10.14 3.43
N PRO A 88 -14.80 9.44 2.35
CA PRO A 88 -14.75 7.98 2.24
C PRO A 88 -13.38 7.38 2.59
N GLU A 89 -12.29 8.03 2.19
CA GLU A 89 -10.91 7.60 2.40
C GLU A 89 -10.54 7.49 3.89
N ARG A 90 -11.26 8.20 4.75
CA ARG A 90 -11.07 8.13 6.22
C ARG A 90 -11.35 6.73 6.77
N ALA A 91 -12.27 5.99 6.15
CA ALA A 91 -12.54 4.60 6.51
C ALA A 91 -11.32 3.71 6.26
N LEU A 92 -10.70 3.87 5.09
CA LEU A 92 -9.50 3.11 4.73
C LEU A 92 -8.33 3.43 5.66
N LEU A 93 -8.12 4.71 5.98
CA LEU A 93 -7.06 5.11 6.92
C LEU A 93 -7.31 4.57 8.33
N LYS A 94 -8.56 4.58 8.82
CA LYS A 94 -8.94 3.96 10.11
C LYS A 94 -8.62 2.46 10.10
N LEU A 95 -9.05 1.72 9.08
CA LEU A 95 -8.77 0.30 8.93
C LEU A 95 -7.27 0.01 8.93
N ARG A 96 -6.48 0.72 8.13
CA ARG A 96 -5.02 0.56 8.05
C ARG A 96 -4.34 0.74 9.40
N LYS A 97 -4.70 1.80 10.12
CA LYS A 97 -4.12 2.13 11.42
C LYS A 97 -4.49 1.11 12.50
N GLU A 98 -5.78 0.87 12.66
CA GLU A 98 -6.30 0.08 13.79
C GLU A 98 -6.06 -1.43 13.61
N LEU A 99 -6.10 -1.93 12.37
CA LEU A 99 -5.70 -3.30 12.05
C LEU A 99 -4.18 -3.48 11.97
N LYS A 100 -3.39 -2.39 12.15
CA LYS A 100 -1.92 -2.37 12.08
C LYS A 100 -1.37 -2.94 10.77
N LEU A 101 -1.98 -2.55 9.65
CA LEU A 101 -1.60 -3.00 8.31
C LEU A 101 -0.37 -2.23 7.83
N PHE A 102 0.79 -2.51 8.40
CA PHE A 102 2.01 -1.72 8.23
C PHE A 102 2.75 -1.99 6.91
N ALA A 103 2.55 -3.14 6.28
CA ALA A 103 3.23 -3.49 5.03
C ALA A 103 2.21 -3.66 3.90
N ASN A 104 2.28 -2.80 2.91
CA ASN A 104 1.49 -2.88 1.69
C ASN A 104 2.33 -3.53 0.59
N LEU A 105 1.87 -4.66 0.06
CA LEU A 105 2.54 -5.40 -1.00
C LEU A 105 1.96 -5.00 -2.35
N ARG A 106 2.79 -4.42 -3.20
CA ARG A 106 2.44 -3.91 -4.53
C ARG A 106 3.25 -4.66 -5.59
N PRO A 107 2.74 -5.77 -6.16
CA PRO A 107 3.41 -6.47 -7.25
C PRO A 107 3.27 -5.70 -8.56
N ALA A 108 4.35 -5.58 -9.33
CA ALA A 108 4.37 -5.10 -10.69
C ALA A 108 4.86 -6.24 -11.60
N ILE A 109 3.92 -6.98 -12.16
CA ILE A 109 4.19 -8.15 -13.00
C ILE A 109 3.70 -7.87 -14.42
N CYS A 110 4.61 -7.96 -15.40
CA CYS A 110 4.25 -7.77 -16.79
C CYS A 110 3.95 -9.13 -17.46
N PHE A 111 2.67 -9.37 -17.74
CA PHE A 111 2.23 -10.55 -18.47
C PHE A 111 2.51 -10.38 -19.97
N LYS A 112 2.97 -11.45 -20.62
CA LYS A 112 3.30 -11.44 -22.07
C LYS A 112 2.15 -10.92 -22.94
N GLN A 113 0.92 -11.21 -22.55
CA GLN A 113 -0.30 -10.80 -23.27
C GLN A 113 -0.61 -9.31 -23.14
N LEU A 114 0.02 -8.62 -22.18
CA LEU A 114 -0.23 -7.20 -21.88
C LEU A 114 0.96 -6.30 -22.24
N LEU A 115 1.99 -6.81 -22.93
CA LEU A 115 3.17 -6.03 -23.31
C LEU A 115 2.81 -4.77 -24.11
N GLU A 116 1.84 -4.88 -25.01
CA GLU A 116 1.37 -3.77 -25.85
C GLU A 116 0.54 -2.72 -25.08
N ALA A 117 0.10 -3.03 -23.86
CA ALA A 117 -0.64 -2.09 -23.00
C ALA A 117 0.30 -1.10 -22.28
N SER A 118 1.60 -1.37 -22.25
CA SER A 118 2.60 -0.50 -21.64
C SER A 118 3.00 0.64 -22.58
N SER A 119 3.37 1.77 -21.97
CA SER A 119 4.01 2.90 -22.69
C SER A 119 5.51 2.67 -22.97
N LEU A 120 6.11 1.65 -22.35
CA LEU A 120 7.52 1.32 -22.56
C LEU A 120 7.69 0.23 -23.62
N LYS A 121 8.89 0.20 -24.19
CA LYS A 121 9.27 -0.82 -25.18
C LYS A 121 9.22 -2.22 -24.58
N PRO A 122 8.70 -3.23 -25.32
CA PRO A 122 8.58 -4.61 -24.84
C PRO A 122 9.87 -5.22 -24.29
N GLU A 123 11.03 -4.90 -24.87
CA GLU A 123 12.33 -5.40 -24.41
C GLU A 123 12.71 -4.91 -23.00
N ILE A 124 12.19 -3.75 -22.56
CA ILE A 124 12.44 -3.22 -21.23
C ILE A 124 11.60 -3.96 -20.18
N ILE A 125 10.34 -4.28 -20.50
CA ILE A 125 9.34 -4.77 -19.54
C ILE A 125 9.07 -6.27 -19.63
N SER A 126 9.46 -6.93 -20.71
CA SER A 126 9.19 -8.37 -20.89
C SER A 126 9.81 -9.20 -19.77
N GLY A 127 8.98 -9.98 -19.05
CA GLY A 127 9.38 -10.78 -17.91
C GLY A 127 9.62 -9.98 -16.63
N LEU A 128 9.13 -8.74 -16.55
CA LEU A 128 9.21 -7.92 -15.36
C LEU A 128 8.37 -8.56 -14.23
N ASP A 129 9.00 -8.66 -13.06
CA ASP A 129 8.38 -9.08 -11.80
C ASP A 129 9.08 -8.38 -10.64
N ILE A 130 8.48 -7.30 -10.17
CA ILE A 130 8.97 -6.49 -9.04
C ILE A 130 7.93 -6.56 -7.92
N MET A 131 8.38 -6.66 -6.68
CA MET A 131 7.55 -6.50 -5.49
C MET A 131 7.93 -5.22 -4.76
N ILE A 132 7.02 -4.25 -4.68
CA ILE A 132 7.22 -3.06 -3.86
C ILE A 132 6.56 -3.28 -2.51
N VAL A 133 7.34 -3.17 -1.43
CA VAL A 133 6.90 -3.24 -0.04
C VAL A 133 6.88 -1.83 0.50
N ARG A 134 5.69 -1.25 0.57
CA ARG A 134 5.43 0.10 1.06
C ARG A 134 5.09 0.05 2.55
N GLU A 135 5.81 0.81 3.39
CA GLU A 135 5.35 1.08 4.75
C GLU A 135 4.03 1.88 4.67
N LEU A 136 3.02 1.52 5.48
CA LEU A 136 1.66 2.01 5.25
C LEU A 136 1.05 2.77 6.44
N THR A 137 1.66 2.74 7.62
CA THR A 137 1.05 3.25 8.86
C THR A 137 1.82 4.38 9.53
N GLY A 138 2.95 4.76 8.96
CA GLY A 138 3.80 5.86 9.44
C GLY A 138 4.01 6.95 8.40
N GLY A 139 5.04 7.75 8.62
CA GLY A 139 5.49 8.80 7.71
C GLY A 139 4.56 10.00 7.61
N ILE A 140 4.66 10.70 6.50
CA ILE A 140 4.02 12.01 6.29
C ILE A 140 2.48 11.97 6.30
N TYR A 141 1.87 10.80 6.07
CA TYR A 141 0.41 10.64 6.11
C TYR A 141 -0.14 10.57 7.53
N PHE A 142 0.70 10.29 8.54
CA PHE A 142 0.30 10.09 9.93
C PHE A 142 1.08 10.93 10.94
N GLY A 143 2.23 11.50 10.55
CA GLY A 143 3.08 12.28 11.44
C GLY A 143 2.43 13.56 11.98
N GLU A 144 2.78 13.93 13.19
CA GLU A 144 2.36 15.15 13.86
C GLU A 144 3.58 16.02 14.20
N PRO A 145 3.47 17.39 14.19
CA PRO A 145 2.27 18.18 13.92
C PRO A 145 1.88 18.20 12.44
N ARG A 146 0.58 18.37 12.18
CA ARG A 146 0.03 18.48 10.81
C ARG A 146 -1.19 19.38 10.78
N GLY A 147 -1.44 20.04 9.67
CA GLY A 147 -2.61 20.88 9.48
C GLY A 147 -2.34 22.12 8.67
N ILE A 148 -3.31 23.00 8.66
CA ILE A 148 -3.20 24.35 8.08
C ILE A 148 -3.46 25.35 9.20
N GLU A 149 -2.51 26.17 9.51
CA GLU A 149 -2.58 27.22 10.56
C GLU A 149 -2.48 28.61 9.95
N PRO A 150 -3.20 29.59 10.49
CA PRO A 150 -2.99 30.99 10.12
C PRO A 150 -1.65 31.47 10.68
N ILE A 151 -0.96 32.32 9.92
CA ILE A 151 0.23 33.02 10.34
C ILE A 151 0.03 34.53 10.16
N GLU A 152 1.06 35.32 10.45
CA GLU A 152 1.00 36.80 10.35
C GLU A 152 0.62 37.26 8.93
N ASN A 153 0.09 38.47 8.83
CA ASN A 153 -0.29 39.14 7.58
C ASN A 153 -1.40 38.42 6.75
N GLY A 154 -2.21 37.58 7.38
CA GLY A 154 -3.31 36.88 6.71
C GLY A 154 -2.87 35.68 5.86
N GLU A 155 -1.60 35.30 5.93
CA GLU A 155 -1.08 34.10 5.28
C GLU A 155 -1.46 32.83 6.06
N ARG A 156 -1.31 31.68 5.41
CA ARG A 156 -1.53 30.37 6.01
C ARG A 156 -0.34 29.47 5.75
N LYS A 157 -0.02 28.61 6.72
CA LYS A 157 1.06 27.63 6.64
C LYS A 157 0.49 26.23 6.69
N GLY A 158 0.79 25.41 5.70
CA GLY A 158 0.48 23.98 5.68
C GLY A 158 1.66 23.17 6.25
N ILE A 159 1.38 22.22 7.14
CA ILE A 159 2.39 21.40 7.82
C ILE A 159 2.04 19.94 7.67
N ASN A 160 3.01 19.13 7.28
CA ASN A 160 3.00 17.69 7.42
C ASN A 160 4.35 17.21 7.95
N THR A 161 4.34 16.32 8.93
CA THR A 161 5.55 15.78 9.54
C THR A 161 5.85 14.39 8.98
N HIS A 162 7.06 14.21 8.46
CA HIS A 162 7.58 12.93 8.01
C HIS A 162 8.43 12.32 9.11
N ALA A 163 7.90 11.34 9.84
CA ALA A 163 8.57 10.73 10.97
C ALA A 163 8.46 9.20 10.94
N TYR A 164 9.56 8.54 11.31
CA TYR A 164 9.63 7.09 11.49
C TYR A 164 10.44 6.74 12.73
N THR A 165 10.05 5.65 13.38
CA THR A 165 10.82 5.02 14.45
C THR A 165 11.59 3.82 13.92
N THR A 166 12.66 3.43 14.62
CA THR A 166 13.42 2.19 14.36
C THR A 166 12.51 0.98 14.18
N SER A 167 11.54 0.81 15.07
CA SER A 167 10.63 -0.36 15.03
C SER A 167 9.72 -0.38 13.80
N GLU A 168 9.26 0.79 13.33
CA GLU A 168 8.45 0.91 12.12
C GLU A 168 9.25 0.56 10.87
N ILE A 169 10.48 1.03 10.78
CA ILE A 169 11.40 0.72 9.68
C ILE A 169 11.75 -0.77 9.67
N GLN A 170 12.18 -1.31 10.81
CA GLN A 170 12.61 -2.70 10.90
C GLN A 170 11.50 -3.71 10.61
N ARG A 171 10.25 -3.45 11.06
CA ARG A 171 9.15 -4.39 10.80
C ARG A 171 8.81 -4.51 9.32
N VAL A 172 8.80 -3.40 8.57
CA VAL A 172 8.54 -3.44 7.12
C VAL A 172 9.73 -3.98 6.34
N ALA A 173 10.96 -3.69 6.77
CA ALA A 173 12.18 -4.22 6.17
C ALA A 173 12.27 -5.75 6.31
N ARG A 174 11.87 -6.33 7.47
CA ARG A 174 11.78 -7.80 7.64
C ARG A 174 10.85 -8.44 6.62
N VAL A 175 9.69 -7.85 6.37
CA VAL A 175 8.77 -8.33 5.33
C VAL A 175 9.45 -8.36 3.96
N ALA A 176 10.17 -7.29 3.60
CA ALA A 176 10.88 -7.21 2.33
C ALA A 176 11.99 -8.26 2.21
N PHE A 177 12.82 -8.43 3.24
CA PHE A 177 13.87 -9.45 3.25
C PHE A 177 13.32 -10.88 3.19
N ASP A 178 12.26 -11.18 3.93
CA ASP A 178 11.63 -12.50 3.91
C ASP A 178 10.97 -12.82 2.57
N LEU A 179 10.42 -11.82 1.88
CA LEU A 179 9.95 -11.95 0.50
C LEU A 179 11.12 -12.20 -0.47
N ALA A 180 12.19 -11.43 -0.36
CA ALA A 180 13.37 -11.57 -1.22
C ALA A 180 13.97 -12.98 -1.16
N LYS A 181 14.04 -13.60 0.02
CA LYS A 181 14.48 -15.00 0.18
C LYS A 181 13.69 -16.01 -0.65
N LYS A 182 12.42 -15.70 -0.92
CA LYS A 182 11.51 -16.54 -1.72
C LYS A 182 11.52 -16.17 -3.21
N ARG A 183 12.29 -15.15 -3.59
CA ARG A 183 12.39 -14.57 -4.94
C ARG A 183 13.85 -14.62 -5.41
N LYS A 184 14.39 -13.50 -5.91
CA LYS A 184 15.76 -13.43 -6.45
C LYS A 184 16.80 -13.04 -5.42
N ASN A 185 16.43 -13.04 -4.13
CA ASN A 185 17.31 -12.79 -2.99
C ASN A 185 17.96 -11.39 -2.97
N LYS A 186 17.26 -10.38 -3.50
CA LYS A 186 17.73 -8.99 -3.57
C LYS A 186 16.69 -8.02 -3.04
N VAL A 187 17.11 -7.06 -2.19
CA VAL A 187 16.31 -5.92 -1.72
C VAL A 187 16.99 -4.62 -2.14
N THR A 188 16.21 -3.70 -2.71
CA THR A 188 16.59 -2.31 -2.90
C THR A 188 15.84 -1.46 -1.88
N SER A 189 16.56 -0.88 -0.92
CA SER A 189 15.99 0.07 0.04
C SER A 189 15.97 1.47 -0.56
N CYS A 190 14.76 2.01 -0.70
CA CYS A 190 14.54 3.29 -1.36
C CYS A 190 14.17 4.35 -0.31
N GLU A 191 14.93 5.45 -0.26
CA GLU A 191 14.80 6.52 0.73
C GLU A 191 15.34 7.86 0.20
N LYS A 192 15.37 8.89 1.03
CA LYS A 192 15.89 10.23 0.65
C LYS A 192 16.91 10.74 1.68
N SER A 193 17.92 9.92 1.99
CA SER A 193 18.92 10.18 3.03
C SER A 193 19.83 11.40 2.77
N ASN A 194 19.92 11.84 1.51
CA ASN A 194 20.74 12.99 1.17
C ASN A 194 20.14 14.33 1.61
N VAL A 195 18.86 14.39 2.02
CA VAL A 195 18.17 15.63 2.42
C VAL A 195 17.17 15.44 3.57
N MET A 196 16.96 14.22 4.06
CA MET A 196 15.96 13.90 5.09
C MET A 196 16.57 13.06 6.22
N GLU A 197 16.50 13.54 7.46
CA GLU A 197 16.96 12.80 8.65
C GLU A 197 16.19 11.48 8.81
N ALA A 198 14.89 11.46 8.55
CA ALA A 198 14.11 10.22 8.54
C ALA A 198 14.60 9.22 7.47
N GLY A 199 15.12 9.72 6.36
CA GLY A 199 15.77 8.92 5.32
C GLY A 199 17.12 8.37 5.76
N ILE A 200 17.91 9.14 6.51
CA ILE A 200 19.17 8.69 7.11
C ILE A 200 18.88 7.52 8.07
N LEU A 201 17.97 7.71 9.01
CA LEU A 201 17.57 6.67 9.95
C LEU A 201 17.06 5.41 9.22
N TRP A 202 16.24 5.60 8.19
CA TRP A 202 15.74 4.48 7.36
C TRP A 202 16.88 3.64 6.81
N ARG A 203 17.85 4.29 6.19
CA ARG A 203 19.01 3.63 5.59
C ARG A 203 19.83 2.86 6.63
N GLU A 204 20.13 3.50 7.77
CA GLU A 204 20.90 2.91 8.87
C GLU A 204 20.20 1.66 9.44
N GLU A 205 18.90 1.74 9.72
CA GLU A 205 18.13 0.65 10.29
C GLU A 205 17.96 -0.54 9.35
N VAL A 206 17.75 -0.28 8.05
CA VAL A 206 17.66 -1.35 7.05
C VAL A 206 19.02 -2.04 6.88
N GLN A 207 20.12 -1.28 6.85
CA GLN A 207 21.48 -1.79 6.77
C GLN A 207 21.82 -2.65 7.99
N ALA A 208 21.60 -2.13 9.20
CA ALA A 208 21.87 -2.84 10.45
C ALA A 208 21.05 -4.13 10.56
N LEU A 209 19.80 -4.11 10.13
CA LEU A 209 18.96 -5.30 10.10
C LEU A 209 19.48 -6.36 9.13
N GLN A 210 19.89 -5.96 7.93
CA GLN A 210 20.48 -6.86 6.94
C GLN A 210 21.73 -7.52 7.47
N GLU A 211 22.66 -6.76 8.06
CA GLU A 211 23.92 -7.27 8.62
C GLU A 211 23.71 -8.22 9.81
N LYS A 212 22.66 -8.00 10.59
CA LYS A 212 22.35 -8.82 11.77
C LYS A 212 21.60 -10.10 11.42
N GLU A 213 20.53 -10.00 10.63
CA GLU A 213 19.53 -11.06 10.47
C GLU A 213 19.48 -11.63 9.04
N TYR A 214 19.96 -10.88 8.02
CA TYR A 214 19.74 -11.20 6.60
C TYR A 214 21.01 -11.15 5.74
N LYS A 215 22.16 -11.52 6.29
CA LYS A 215 23.51 -11.45 5.67
C LYS A 215 23.60 -12.06 4.26
N LYS A 216 22.71 -13.00 3.92
CA LYS A 216 22.72 -13.69 2.62
C LYS A 216 21.82 -13.01 1.58
N VAL A 217 21.06 -12.01 1.97
CA VAL A 217 20.21 -11.22 1.05
C VAL A 217 21.03 -10.05 0.56
N GLU A 218 21.13 -9.87 -0.75
CA GLU A 218 21.75 -8.70 -1.36
C GLU A 218 20.94 -7.45 -1.01
N LEU A 219 21.62 -6.39 -0.56
CA LEU A 219 21.01 -5.12 -0.22
C LEU A 219 21.68 -3.99 -1.01
N ASP A 220 20.88 -3.26 -1.78
CA ASP A 220 21.25 -1.98 -2.37
C ASP A 220 20.45 -0.85 -1.73
N HIS A 221 21.05 0.32 -1.65
CA HIS A 221 20.35 1.57 -1.28
C HIS A 221 20.23 2.49 -2.49
N MET A 222 19.06 3.06 -2.69
CA MET A 222 18.81 3.95 -3.81
C MET A 222 17.98 5.15 -3.37
N LEU A 223 18.38 6.37 -3.77
CA LEU A 223 17.57 7.56 -3.53
C LEU A 223 16.26 7.48 -4.33
N ALA A 224 15.17 7.97 -3.76
CA ALA A 224 13.82 7.82 -4.32
C ALA A 224 13.68 8.38 -5.74
N ASP A 225 14.27 9.53 -6.02
CA ASP A 225 14.29 10.14 -7.35
C ASP A 225 15.09 9.30 -8.36
N ASN A 226 16.22 8.71 -7.95
CA ASN A 226 16.94 7.78 -8.80
C ASN A 226 16.16 6.48 -9.02
N CYS A 227 15.46 5.98 -7.99
CA CYS A 227 14.61 4.78 -8.11
C CYS A 227 13.52 5.00 -9.18
N ALA A 228 12.85 6.15 -9.16
CA ALA A 228 11.87 6.52 -10.18
C ALA A 228 12.48 6.50 -11.60
N MET A 229 13.64 7.12 -11.79
CA MET A 229 14.33 7.08 -13.08
C MET A 229 14.70 5.64 -13.51
N GLN A 230 15.17 4.82 -12.57
CA GLN A 230 15.62 3.46 -12.86
C GLN A 230 14.45 2.50 -13.12
N LEU A 231 13.27 2.72 -12.55
CA LEU A 231 12.04 1.99 -12.90
C LEU A 231 11.74 2.13 -14.40
N LEU A 232 11.93 3.31 -14.97
CA LEU A 232 11.72 3.53 -16.41
C LEU A 232 12.87 3.03 -17.27
N ARG A 233 14.11 3.20 -16.80
CA ARG A 233 15.33 2.94 -17.59
C ARG A 233 15.74 1.47 -17.57
N ASN A 234 15.74 0.84 -16.40
CA ASN A 234 16.19 -0.53 -16.19
C ASN A 234 15.42 -1.22 -15.04
N PRO A 235 14.10 -1.43 -15.21
CA PRO A 235 13.26 -1.99 -14.14
C PRO A 235 13.68 -3.43 -13.77
N LYS A 236 14.29 -4.17 -14.65
CA LYS A 236 14.70 -5.58 -14.43
C LYS A 236 15.82 -5.75 -13.41
N GLN A 237 16.49 -4.67 -13.00
CA GLN A 237 17.48 -4.70 -11.92
C GLN A 237 16.87 -4.94 -10.54
N PHE A 238 15.55 -4.65 -10.38
CA PHE A 238 14.83 -4.79 -9.12
C PHE A 238 14.24 -6.18 -8.94
N ASP A 239 14.20 -6.63 -7.68
CA ASP A 239 13.44 -7.77 -7.23
C ASP A 239 12.41 -7.35 -6.18
N VAL A 240 12.87 -6.94 -4.99
CA VAL A 240 12.03 -6.37 -3.95
C VAL A 240 12.52 -4.95 -3.66
N ILE A 241 11.60 -3.97 -3.71
CA ILE A 241 11.87 -2.59 -3.28
C ILE A 241 11.16 -2.39 -1.94
N VAL A 242 11.88 -1.92 -0.91
CA VAL A 242 11.29 -1.49 0.36
C VAL A 242 11.43 0.02 0.49
N THR A 243 10.34 0.68 0.87
CA THR A 243 10.30 2.14 0.92
C THR A 243 9.23 2.65 1.90
N ASP A 244 9.31 3.93 2.22
CA ASP A 244 8.37 4.61 3.09
C ASP A 244 6.98 4.78 2.46
N ASN A 245 6.08 5.41 3.20
CA ASN A 245 4.69 5.55 2.79
C ASN A 245 4.53 6.45 1.56
N LEU A 246 5.19 7.61 1.52
CA LEU A 246 5.04 8.57 0.43
C LEU A 246 5.72 8.09 -0.85
N PHE A 247 7.00 7.73 -0.77
CA PHE A 247 7.73 7.24 -1.95
C PHE A 247 7.16 5.92 -2.44
N GLY A 248 6.68 5.06 -1.53
CA GLY A 248 6.02 3.80 -1.88
C GLY A 248 4.71 4.00 -2.64
N ASP A 249 3.96 5.04 -2.34
CA ASP A 249 2.76 5.41 -3.10
C ASP A 249 3.12 5.78 -4.54
N ILE A 250 4.05 6.73 -4.69
CA ILE A 250 4.46 7.23 -6.00
C ILE A 250 5.11 6.13 -6.86
N LEU A 251 6.09 5.42 -6.30
CA LEU A 251 6.85 4.40 -7.03
C LEU A 251 6.02 3.18 -7.40
N SER A 252 5.03 2.80 -6.57
CA SER A 252 4.16 1.67 -6.90
C SER A 252 3.19 1.99 -8.03
N ASP A 253 2.68 3.22 -8.09
CA ASP A 253 1.81 3.67 -9.18
C ASP A 253 2.61 3.82 -10.49
N GLU A 254 3.85 4.34 -10.42
CA GLU A 254 4.76 4.34 -11.56
C GLU A 254 5.05 2.92 -12.06
N ALA A 255 5.36 1.99 -11.15
CA ALA A 255 5.61 0.59 -11.50
C ALA A 255 4.39 -0.10 -12.11
N ALA A 256 3.17 0.23 -11.66
CA ALA A 256 1.93 -0.27 -12.24
C ALA A 256 1.80 0.15 -13.71
N MET A 257 2.17 1.39 -14.05
CA MET A 257 2.13 1.89 -15.43
C MET A 257 3.10 1.14 -16.34
N LEU A 258 4.23 0.61 -15.83
CA LEU A 258 5.14 -0.24 -16.61
C LEU A 258 4.46 -1.50 -17.13
N THR A 259 3.51 -2.02 -16.39
CA THR A 259 2.81 -3.28 -16.69
C THR A 259 1.48 -3.07 -17.43
N GLY A 260 1.10 -1.82 -17.72
CA GLY A 260 -0.18 -1.46 -18.32
C GLY A 260 -1.36 -1.63 -17.35
N SER A 261 -1.10 -1.58 -16.05
CA SER A 261 -2.11 -1.66 -14.99
C SER A 261 -2.32 -0.31 -14.30
N LEU A 262 -3.45 -0.15 -13.63
CA LEU A 262 -3.73 1.01 -12.78
C LEU A 262 -3.45 0.73 -11.27
N GLY A 263 -2.71 -0.30 -10.96
CA GLY A 263 -2.36 -0.68 -9.61
C GLY A 263 -2.91 -2.02 -9.17
#